data_a8d2bd98dd13302d6c8eaf4cd993672d
#
_entry.id   a8d2bd98dd13302d6c8eaf4cd993672d
#
_cell.length_a   1.000
_cell.length_b   1.000
_cell.length_c   1.000
_cell.angle_alpha   90.00
_cell.angle_beta   90.00
_cell.angle_gamma   90.00
#
_symmetry.space_group_name_H-M   'P 1'
#
loop_
_entity.id
_entity.type
_entity.pdbx_description
1 polymer ?
#
loop_
_entity_poly.entity_id
_entity_poly.type
_entity_poly.pdbx_seq_one_letter_code
_entity_poly.pdbx_strand_id
1 'polypeptide(L)'
;MKRGWSPSRTATGGLFAAWAGLFWFLLLSGRWSLYVSTRTFWVVPTGAVLLSIAAAARLASARVPRPESLPTTTSWAIGVIALPVVLILALPPATLTSYALGRRAGFVGSGVNVSASDIASGQLSFIDVAAAQSNKEGMAALRARAGEQVTLEGFVWQEEGAAADEILLTRYVVTCCVADATSAQVRVVNIPPGRFEPDDWVSVTGRIYPLGSEILVDASNVHAIPQPSRPYLTP
;
A
#
# COMPACT_ATOMS: atom_id res chain seq x y z
N MET A 1 -4.30 -3.84 -54.07
CA MET A 1 -4.69 -2.75 -53.10
C MET A 1 -3.59 -2.63 -52.08
N LYS A 2 -2.97 -1.45 -51.95
CA LYS A 2 -1.93 -1.22 -50.94
C LYS A 2 -2.61 -1.09 -49.57
N ARG A 3 -2.26 -1.96 -48.60
CA ARG A 3 -2.72 -1.85 -47.22
C ARG A 3 -1.99 -0.68 -46.52
N GLY A 4 -2.73 0.28 -45.97
CA GLY A 4 -2.20 1.41 -45.20
C GLY A 4 -2.24 1.13 -43.70
N TRP A 5 -1.45 1.87 -42.92
CA TRP A 5 -1.51 1.84 -41.46
C TRP A 5 -2.70 2.64 -40.94
N SER A 6 -3.50 2.05 -40.06
CA SER A 6 -4.63 2.71 -39.40
C SER A 6 -4.12 3.48 -38.16
N PRO A 7 -4.16 4.83 -38.14
CA PRO A 7 -3.74 5.63 -36.99
C PRO A 7 -4.48 5.27 -35.69
N SER A 8 -5.80 4.99 -35.79
CA SER A 8 -6.63 4.60 -34.65
C SER A 8 -6.16 3.28 -34.01
N ARG A 9 -5.90 2.26 -34.82
CA ARG A 9 -5.44 0.94 -34.33
C ARG A 9 -4.03 0.99 -33.79
N THR A 10 -3.16 1.77 -34.42
CA THR A 10 -1.78 1.96 -33.94
C THR A 10 -1.75 2.68 -32.61
N ALA A 11 -2.52 3.76 -32.47
CA ALA A 11 -2.58 4.54 -31.23
C ALA A 11 -3.15 3.72 -30.06
N THR A 12 -4.26 2.97 -30.30
CA THR A 12 -4.83 2.10 -29.24
C THR A 12 -3.95 0.91 -28.93
N GLY A 13 -3.25 0.35 -29.92
CA GLY A 13 -2.26 -0.71 -29.69
C GLY A 13 -1.06 -0.22 -28.89
N GLY A 14 -0.59 0.99 -29.17
CA GLY A 14 0.46 1.67 -28.40
C GLY A 14 0.05 1.94 -26.95
N LEU A 15 -1.21 2.35 -26.71
CA LEU A 15 -1.75 2.53 -25.36
C LEU A 15 -1.74 1.21 -24.57
N PHE A 16 -2.22 0.11 -25.17
CA PHE A 16 -2.16 -1.20 -24.50
C PHE A 16 -0.73 -1.65 -24.24
N ALA A 17 0.20 -1.39 -25.17
CA ALA A 17 1.60 -1.71 -25.00
C ALA A 17 2.23 -0.90 -23.85
N ALA A 18 1.87 0.39 -23.70
CA ALA A 18 2.34 1.22 -22.61
C ALA A 18 1.87 0.69 -21.24
N TRP A 19 0.59 0.32 -21.10
CA TRP A 19 0.06 -0.28 -19.90
C TRP A 19 0.67 -1.68 -19.62
N ALA A 20 0.82 -2.51 -20.65
CA ALA A 20 1.51 -3.79 -20.50
C ALA A 20 2.95 -3.61 -20.00
N GLY A 21 3.67 -2.66 -20.59
CA GLY A 21 5.02 -2.32 -20.19
C GLY A 21 5.10 -1.83 -18.74
N LEU A 22 4.15 -1.01 -18.30
CA LEU A 22 4.05 -0.58 -16.90
C LEU A 22 3.85 -1.78 -15.97
N PHE A 23 2.92 -2.70 -16.26
CA PHE A 23 2.69 -3.87 -15.41
C PHE A 23 3.91 -4.80 -15.36
N TRP A 24 4.57 -5.03 -16.48
CA TRP A 24 5.83 -5.77 -16.50
C TRP A 24 6.93 -5.07 -15.70
N PHE A 25 7.04 -3.75 -15.82
CA PHE A 25 7.97 -2.96 -15.03
C PHE A 25 7.70 -3.10 -13.54
N LEU A 26 6.45 -2.98 -13.09
CA LEU A 26 6.08 -3.14 -11.68
C LEU A 26 6.40 -4.54 -11.15
N LEU A 27 6.15 -5.58 -11.96
CA LEU A 27 6.49 -6.97 -11.61
C LEU A 27 8.00 -7.18 -11.46
N LEU A 28 8.77 -6.79 -12.47
CA LEU A 28 10.21 -7.04 -12.52
C LEU A 28 10.99 -6.21 -11.51
N SER A 29 10.50 -4.99 -11.21
CA SER A 29 11.11 -4.11 -10.20
C SER A 29 10.68 -4.41 -8.77
N GLY A 30 9.70 -5.28 -8.55
CA GLY A 30 9.10 -5.54 -7.23
C GLY A 30 8.22 -4.39 -6.69
N ARG A 31 8.06 -3.30 -7.44
CA ARG A 31 7.30 -2.11 -7.02
C ARG A 31 5.78 -2.32 -6.95
N TRP A 32 5.28 -3.44 -7.41
CA TRP A 32 3.86 -3.79 -7.28
C TRP A 32 3.39 -3.74 -5.82
N SER A 33 4.27 -4.08 -4.86
CA SER A 33 3.97 -4.05 -3.42
C SER A 33 3.62 -2.67 -2.86
N LEU A 34 3.90 -1.60 -3.60
CA LEU A 34 3.52 -0.22 -3.27
C LEU A 34 2.08 0.12 -3.68
N TYR A 35 1.44 -0.69 -4.50
CA TYR A 35 0.13 -0.42 -5.10
C TYR A 35 -0.93 -1.45 -4.76
N VAL A 36 -0.55 -2.74 -4.66
CA VAL A 36 -1.49 -3.84 -4.42
C VAL A 36 -1.00 -4.74 -3.30
N SER A 37 -1.96 -5.38 -2.61
CA SER A 37 -1.67 -6.34 -1.56
C SER A 37 -1.18 -7.68 -2.14
N THR A 38 -0.55 -8.50 -1.29
CA THR A 38 -0.13 -9.85 -1.68
C THR A 38 -1.32 -10.74 -2.07
N ARG A 39 -2.50 -10.52 -1.47
CA ARG A 39 -3.74 -11.25 -1.78
C ARG A 39 -4.23 -11.00 -3.22
N THR A 40 -4.04 -9.78 -3.73
CA THR A 40 -4.49 -9.36 -5.07
C THR A 40 -3.35 -9.27 -6.08
N PHE A 41 -2.15 -9.69 -5.70
CA PHE A 41 -0.97 -9.68 -6.57
C PHE A 41 -1.22 -10.30 -7.95
N TRP A 42 -2.00 -11.37 -8.03
CA TRP A 42 -2.30 -12.08 -9.27
C TRP A 42 -2.92 -11.19 -10.37
N VAL A 43 -3.55 -10.07 -9.99
CA VAL A 43 -4.13 -9.10 -10.93
C VAL A 43 -3.05 -8.46 -11.82
N VAL A 44 -1.86 -8.23 -11.28
CA VAL A 44 -0.77 -7.54 -12.00
C VAL A 44 -0.21 -8.41 -13.13
N PRO A 45 0.23 -9.69 -12.92
CA PRO A 45 0.69 -10.53 -14.01
C PRO A 45 -0.42 -10.86 -15.02
N THR A 46 -1.67 -11.07 -14.55
CA THR A 46 -2.80 -11.31 -15.44
C THR A 46 -3.05 -10.11 -16.35
N GLY A 47 -3.06 -8.89 -15.78
CA GLY A 47 -3.18 -7.64 -16.55
C GLY A 47 -2.05 -7.46 -17.55
N ALA A 48 -0.80 -7.74 -17.15
CA ALA A 48 0.37 -7.66 -18.03
C ALA A 48 0.20 -8.56 -19.27
N VAL A 49 -0.19 -9.82 -19.07
CA VAL A 49 -0.39 -10.79 -20.16
C VAL A 49 -1.54 -10.38 -21.07
N LEU A 50 -2.71 -10.07 -20.50
CA LEU A 50 -3.90 -9.70 -21.29
C LEU A 50 -3.67 -8.44 -22.13
N LEU A 51 -3.05 -7.42 -21.54
CA LEU A 51 -2.71 -6.18 -22.25
C LEU A 51 -1.65 -6.40 -23.32
N SER A 52 -0.69 -7.30 -23.09
CA SER A 52 0.30 -7.68 -24.13
C SER A 52 -0.38 -8.35 -25.32
N ILE A 53 -1.31 -9.28 -25.07
CA ILE A 53 -2.08 -9.93 -26.12
C ILE A 53 -2.95 -8.91 -26.89
N ALA A 54 -3.63 -8.02 -26.17
CA ALA A 54 -4.45 -6.97 -26.77
C ALA A 54 -3.60 -6.00 -27.63
N ALA A 55 -2.42 -5.60 -27.14
CA ALA A 55 -1.48 -4.77 -27.89
C ALA A 55 -1.02 -5.46 -29.16
N ALA A 56 -0.59 -6.72 -29.06
CA ALA A 56 -0.14 -7.51 -30.20
C ALA A 56 -1.26 -7.67 -31.25
N ALA A 57 -2.48 -8.01 -30.83
CA ALA A 57 -3.63 -8.16 -31.73
C ALA A 57 -3.98 -6.84 -32.44
N ARG A 58 -3.98 -5.72 -31.71
CA ARG A 58 -4.26 -4.39 -32.30
C ARG A 58 -3.19 -3.95 -33.28
N LEU A 59 -1.93 -4.13 -32.94
CA LEU A 59 -0.81 -3.77 -33.82
C LEU A 59 -0.71 -4.68 -35.04
N ALA A 60 -0.93 -5.99 -34.90
CA ALA A 60 -0.98 -6.92 -36.01
C ALA A 60 -2.12 -6.60 -37.00
N SER A 61 -3.27 -6.15 -36.47
CA SER A 61 -4.43 -5.73 -37.26
C SER A 61 -4.39 -4.28 -37.76
N ALA A 62 -3.28 -3.55 -37.54
CA ALA A 62 -3.18 -2.13 -37.90
C ALA A 62 -3.06 -1.87 -39.40
N ARG A 63 -2.65 -2.88 -40.22
CA ARG A 63 -2.57 -2.80 -41.67
C ARG A 63 -3.89 -3.17 -42.30
N VAL A 64 -4.64 -2.18 -42.78
CA VAL A 64 -5.97 -2.37 -43.35
C VAL A 64 -6.10 -1.76 -44.73
N PRO A 65 -7.05 -2.26 -45.60
CA PRO A 65 -7.28 -1.69 -46.91
C PRO A 65 -7.81 -0.25 -46.88
N ARG A 66 -8.54 0.11 -45.77
CA ARG A 66 -9.08 1.45 -45.55
C ARG A 66 -8.64 1.92 -44.15
N PRO A 67 -7.58 2.74 -44.05
CA PRO A 67 -7.12 3.27 -42.77
C PRO A 67 -8.20 4.10 -42.10
N GLU A 68 -8.48 3.80 -40.83
CA GLU A 68 -9.37 4.59 -39.98
C GLU A 68 -8.60 5.81 -39.45
N SER A 69 -9.17 7.00 -39.63
CA SER A 69 -8.63 8.23 -39.03
C SER A 69 -8.76 8.19 -37.51
N LEU A 70 -7.91 8.91 -36.81
CA LEU A 70 -7.97 9.07 -35.37
C LEU A 70 -8.77 10.38 -35.07
N PRO A 71 -10.04 10.30 -34.62
CA PRO A 71 -10.81 11.48 -34.25
C PRO A 71 -10.19 12.19 -33.04
N THR A 72 -10.31 13.50 -32.97
CA THR A 72 -9.77 14.31 -31.89
C THR A 72 -10.25 13.85 -30.50
N THR A 73 -11.53 13.45 -30.40
CA THR A 73 -12.12 12.92 -29.16
C THR A 73 -11.40 11.65 -28.68
N THR A 74 -11.06 10.74 -29.60
CA THR A 74 -10.32 9.51 -29.29
C THR A 74 -8.89 9.82 -28.89
N SER A 75 -8.25 10.82 -29.52
CA SER A 75 -6.89 11.27 -29.14
C SER A 75 -6.84 11.80 -27.71
N TRP A 76 -7.82 12.61 -27.30
CA TRP A 76 -7.95 13.08 -25.93
C TRP A 76 -8.16 11.93 -24.94
N ALA A 77 -9.05 10.99 -25.25
CA ALA A 77 -9.29 9.82 -24.40
C ALA A 77 -8.00 8.99 -24.21
N ILE A 78 -7.24 8.77 -25.27
CA ILE A 78 -5.95 8.06 -25.20
C ILE A 78 -4.96 8.82 -24.30
N GLY A 79 -4.88 10.14 -24.43
CA GLY A 79 -4.02 10.99 -23.60
C GLY A 79 -4.38 10.90 -22.11
N VAL A 80 -5.66 11.00 -21.77
CA VAL A 80 -6.13 10.87 -20.38
C VAL A 80 -5.86 9.49 -19.81
N ILE A 81 -6.10 8.42 -20.59
CA ILE A 81 -5.85 7.03 -20.13
C ILE A 81 -4.34 6.73 -20.04
N ALA A 82 -3.50 7.38 -20.85
CA ALA A 82 -2.04 7.22 -20.78
C ALA A 82 -1.41 8.03 -19.63
N LEU A 83 -2.08 9.07 -19.13
CA LEU A 83 -1.55 9.96 -18.09
C LEU A 83 -1.07 9.21 -16.83
N PRO A 84 -1.82 8.25 -16.24
CA PRO A 84 -1.34 7.52 -15.07
C PRO A 84 -0.05 6.73 -15.34
N VAL A 85 0.13 6.19 -16.55
CA VAL A 85 1.37 5.49 -16.93
C VAL A 85 2.55 6.44 -16.85
N VAL A 86 2.40 7.63 -17.44
CA VAL A 86 3.44 8.67 -17.42
C VAL A 86 3.74 9.12 -15.99
N LEU A 87 2.71 9.37 -15.19
CA LEU A 87 2.88 9.80 -13.79
C LEU A 87 3.61 8.75 -12.94
N ILE A 88 3.24 7.48 -13.05
CA ILE A 88 3.87 6.38 -12.28
C ILE A 88 5.35 6.19 -12.69
N LEU A 89 5.67 6.40 -13.96
CA LEU A 89 7.05 6.27 -14.44
C LEU A 89 7.91 7.52 -14.17
N ALA A 90 7.31 8.71 -14.19
CA ALA A 90 8.02 9.98 -14.03
C ALA A 90 8.21 10.38 -12.55
N LEU A 91 7.26 10.02 -11.68
CA LEU A 91 7.32 10.36 -10.26
C LEU A 91 8.06 9.26 -9.48
N PRO A 92 8.88 9.64 -8.47
CA PRO A 92 9.46 8.64 -7.59
C PRO A 92 8.34 7.88 -6.87
N PRO A 93 8.51 6.55 -6.65
CA PRO A 93 7.52 5.79 -5.92
C PRO A 93 7.45 6.31 -4.49
N ALA A 94 6.32 6.91 -4.13
CA ALA A 94 6.02 7.35 -2.78
C ALA A 94 5.15 6.30 -2.09
N THR A 95 5.49 5.97 -0.86
CA THR A 95 4.61 5.22 0.04
C THR A 95 3.61 6.16 0.71
N LEU A 96 2.55 5.59 1.27
CA LEU A 96 1.67 6.36 2.15
C LEU A 96 2.46 6.77 3.40
N THR A 97 2.43 8.06 3.70
CA THR A 97 3.18 8.71 4.77
C THR A 97 2.22 9.35 5.78
N SER A 98 2.76 10.05 6.76
CA SER A 98 2.03 10.85 7.74
C SER A 98 1.03 11.84 7.09
N TYR A 99 1.37 12.39 5.91
CA TYR A 99 0.48 13.27 5.16
C TYR A 99 -0.88 12.62 4.81
N ALA A 100 -0.88 11.31 4.55
CA ALA A 100 -2.11 10.59 4.22
C ALA A 100 -2.97 10.33 5.47
N LEU A 101 -2.38 10.29 6.68
CA LEU A 101 -3.10 10.06 7.94
C LEU A 101 -4.12 11.16 8.23
N GLY A 102 -3.74 12.41 8.10
CA GLY A 102 -4.61 13.56 8.35
C GLY A 102 -5.82 13.66 7.41
N ARG A 103 -5.83 12.88 6.31
CA ARG A 103 -6.87 12.89 5.28
C ARG A 103 -7.68 11.61 5.18
N ARG A 104 -7.27 10.54 5.88
CA ARG A 104 -7.98 9.27 5.93
C ARG A 104 -8.54 9.06 7.32
N ALA A 105 -9.78 8.59 7.41
CA ALA A 105 -10.34 8.17 8.69
C ALA A 105 -9.42 7.11 9.31
N GLY A 106 -9.19 7.21 10.62
CA GLY A 106 -8.45 6.22 11.36
C GLY A 106 -9.02 4.82 11.14
N PHE A 107 -8.23 3.81 11.43
CA PHE A 107 -8.60 2.41 11.25
C PHE A 107 -9.94 2.12 11.97
N VAL A 108 -10.98 1.96 11.19
CA VAL A 108 -12.23 1.37 11.66
C VAL A 108 -12.32 0.01 11.01
N GLY A 109 -11.79 -0.97 11.66
CA GLY A 109 -12.06 -2.40 11.63
C GLY A 109 -12.48 -3.11 10.35
N SER A 110 -12.15 -2.61 9.16
CA SER A 110 -12.60 -3.26 7.94
C SER A 110 -11.49 -4.12 7.33
N GLY A 111 -11.63 -5.43 7.43
CA GLY A 111 -10.91 -6.38 6.60
C GLY A 111 -9.74 -7.13 7.22
N VAL A 112 -9.38 -6.90 8.48
CA VAL A 112 -8.38 -7.70 9.18
C VAL A 112 -9.08 -8.82 9.95
N ASN A 113 -9.07 -10.02 9.40
CA ASN A 113 -9.61 -11.22 10.03
C ASN A 113 -8.46 -12.03 10.67
N VAL A 114 -7.96 -11.56 11.82
CA VAL A 114 -7.15 -12.38 12.71
C VAL A 114 -8.06 -12.87 13.81
N SER A 115 -8.05 -14.19 14.07
CA SER A 115 -8.91 -14.75 15.11
C SER A 115 -8.38 -14.38 16.49
N ALA A 116 -9.28 -14.27 17.49
CA ALA A 116 -8.88 -14.05 18.86
C ALA A 116 -7.95 -15.16 19.40
N SER A 117 -8.08 -16.40 18.89
CA SER A 117 -7.18 -17.51 19.21
C SER A 117 -5.77 -17.31 18.68
N ASP A 118 -5.62 -16.75 17.49
CA ASP A 118 -4.29 -16.45 16.91
C ASP A 118 -3.59 -15.35 17.71
N ILE A 119 -4.34 -14.29 18.09
CA ILE A 119 -3.85 -13.22 18.97
C ILE A 119 -3.46 -13.80 20.34
N ALA A 120 -4.20 -14.78 20.88
CA ALA A 120 -3.93 -15.36 22.19
C ALA A 120 -2.69 -16.27 22.22
N SER A 121 -2.35 -16.96 21.12
CA SER A 121 -1.35 -18.02 21.11
C SER A 121 -0.11 -17.72 20.26
N GLY A 122 -0.22 -16.82 19.28
CA GLY A 122 0.86 -16.47 18.34
C GLY A 122 1.88 -15.48 18.89
N GLN A 123 2.95 -15.25 18.15
CA GLN A 123 3.84 -14.12 18.39
C GLN A 123 3.12 -12.83 17.94
N LEU A 124 2.99 -11.86 18.86
CA LEU A 124 2.30 -10.61 18.57
C LEU A 124 3.03 -9.82 17.47
N SER A 125 2.30 -9.50 16.43
CA SER A 125 2.72 -8.70 15.30
C SER A 125 1.86 -7.44 15.17
N PHE A 126 2.24 -6.52 14.30
CA PHE A 126 1.46 -5.31 14.08
C PHE A 126 0.09 -5.60 13.45
N ILE A 127 -0.06 -6.69 12.71
CA ILE A 127 -1.36 -7.09 12.14
C ILE A 127 -2.33 -7.56 13.25
N ASP A 128 -1.81 -8.24 14.30
CA ASP A 128 -2.61 -8.67 15.45
C ASP A 128 -3.09 -7.47 16.26
N VAL A 129 -2.24 -6.46 16.42
CA VAL A 129 -2.58 -5.17 17.01
C VAL A 129 -3.69 -4.48 16.22
N ALA A 130 -3.55 -4.41 14.90
CA ALA A 130 -4.55 -3.84 14.00
C ALA A 130 -5.88 -4.59 14.09
N ALA A 131 -5.85 -5.92 14.13
CA ALA A 131 -7.04 -6.74 14.29
C ALA A 131 -7.72 -6.54 15.65
N ALA A 132 -6.94 -6.45 16.72
CA ALA A 132 -7.44 -6.20 18.07
C ALA A 132 -8.15 -4.84 18.18
N GLN A 133 -7.64 -3.80 17.51
CA GLN A 133 -8.29 -2.49 17.43
C GLN A 133 -9.66 -2.53 16.72
N SER A 134 -9.87 -3.54 15.87
CA SER A 134 -11.06 -3.64 15.03
C SER A 134 -12.25 -4.34 15.67
N ASN A 135 -12.02 -5.15 16.71
CA ASN A 135 -13.10 -5.91 17.37
C ASN A 135 -12.86 -6.13 18.86
N LYS A 136 -13.96 -6.31 19.60
CA LYS A 136 -13.93 -6.47 21.07
C LYS A 136 -13.27 -7.77 21.53
N GLU A 137 -13.41 -8.83 20.76
CA GLU A 137 -12.87 -10.15 21.08
C GLU A 137 -11.34 -10.17 20.92
N GLY A 138 -10.83 -9.60 19.83
CA GLY A 138 -9.40 -9.40 19.63
C GLY A 138 -8.77 -8.50 20.69
N MET A 139 -9.45 -7.42 21.07
CA MET A 139 -8.98 -6.55 22.15
C MET A 139 -8.98 -7.28 23.50
N ALA A 140 -9.96 -8.13 23.79
CA ALA A 140 -9.98 -8.94 25.00
C ALA A 140 -8.82 -9.95 25.02
N ALA A 141 -8.55 -10.62 23.89
CA ALA A 141 -7.43 -11.52 23.76
C ALA A 141 -6.08 -10.79 23.96
N LEU A 142 -5.94 -9.59 23.39
CA LEU A 142 -4.72 -8.78 23.56
C LEU A 142 -4.56 -8.29 25.02
N ARG A 143 -5.64 -7.96 25.71
CA ARG A 143 -5.60 -7.59 27.15
C ARG A 143 -5.11 -8.71 28.04
N ALA A 144 -5.41 -9.95 27.71
CA ALA A 144 -4.89 -11.12 28.44
C ALA A 144 -3.35 -11.25 28.32
N ARG A 145 -2.76 -10.58 27.36
CA ARG A 145 -1.31 -10.54 27.10
C ARG A 145 -0.64 -9.23 27.48
N ALA A 146 -1.32 -8.42 28.31
CA ALA A 146 -0.76 -7.16 28.79
C ALA A 146 0.56 -7.36 29.53
N GLY A 147 1.56 -6.51 29.24
CA GLY A 147 2.91 -6.61 29.79
C GLY A 147 3.85 -7.55 29.04
N GLU A 148 3.37 -8.25 28.00
CA GLU A 148 4.21 -9.08 27.14
C GLU A 148 5.15 -8.21 26.29
N GLN A 149 6.34 -8.73 26.04
CA GLN A 149 7.33 -8.07 25.20
C GLN A 149 6.97 -8.28 23.72
N VAL A 150 6.94 -7.16 22.96
CA VAL A 150 6.66 -7.15 21.53
C VAL A 150 7.76 -6.39 20.79
N THR A 151 7.93 -6.71 19.52
CA THR A 151 8.72 -5.90 18.58
C THR A 151 7.85 -5.53 17.40
N LEU A 152 7.64 -4.22 17.22
CA LEU A 152 6.78 -3.67 16.18
C LEU A 152 7.58 -2.73 15.27
N GLU A 153 7.32 -2.80 13.97
CA GLU A 153 7.95 -1.93 12.98
C GLU A 153 6.89 -1.06 12.31
N GLY A 154 7.18 0.23 12.18
CA GLY A 154 6.28 1.19 11.55
C GLY A 154 6.99 2.52 11.31
N PHE A 155 6.26 3.47 10.77
CA PHE A 155 6.76 4.84 10.65
C PHE A 155 6.22 5.71 11.79
N VAL A 156 7.00 6.73 12.11
CA VAL A 156 6.70 7.69 13.18
C VAL A 156 5.65 8.68 12.68
N TRP A 157 4.63 8.88 13.49
CA TRP A 157 3.73 10.01 13.39
C TRP A 157 3.65 10.72 14.74
N GLN A 158 3.70 12.03 14.73
CA GLN A 158 3.54 12.86 15.93
C GLN A 158 2.18 13.55 15.87
N GLU A 159 1.35 13.30 16.88
CA GLU A 159 0.09 13.98 17.05
C GLU A 159 0.34 15.38 17.60
N GLU A 160 -0.42 16.38 17.12
CA GLU A 160 -0.31 17.74 17.62
C GLU A 160 -0.70 17.79 19.11
N GLY A 161 0.20 18.25 19.95
CA GLY A 161 0.01 18.30 21.41
C GLY A 161 0.38 17.01 22.18
N ALA A 162 0.92 15.99 21.51
CA ALA A 162 1.46 14.82 22.18
C ALA A 162 2.69 15.17 23.06
N ALA A 163 2.95 14.34 24.08
CA ALA A 163 4.11 14.50 24.94
C ALA A 163 5.40 14.34 24.11
N ALA A 164 6.48 15.00 24.54
CA ALA A 164 7.74 15.01 23.80
C ALA A 164 8.45 13.65 23.75
N ASP A 165 8.14 12.76 24.70
CA ASP A 165 8.65 11.40 24.82
C ASP A 165 7.70 10.33 24.25
N GLU A 166 6.75 10.77 23.42
CA GLU A 166 5.69 9.94 22.86
C GLU A 166 5.64 10.07 21.34
N ILE A 167 5.41 8.95 20.65
CA ILE A 167 5.09 8.89 19.22
C ILE A 167 3.91 7.95 18.97
N LEU A 168 3.24 8.13 17.84
CA LEU A 168 2.34 7.13 17.28
C LEU A 168 3.09 6.33 16.22
N LEU A 169 3.40 5.08 16.55
CA LEU A 169 3.93 4.12 15.60
C LEU A 169 2.80 3.68 14.68
N THR A 170 2.95 3.93 13.40
CA THR A 170 1.87 3.75 12.43
C THR A 170 2.29 2.81 11.32
N ARG A 171 1.34 1.99 10.88
CA ARG A 171 1.46 1.18 9.68
C ARG A 171 0.15 1.11 8.92
N TYR A 172 0.20 1.12 7.59
CA TYR A 172 -1.02 0.96 6.81
C TYR A 172 -1.34 -0.50 6.56
N VAL A 173 -2.63 -0.82 6.64
CA VAL A 173 -3.20 -2.12 6.24
C VAL A 173 -3.86 -1.95 4.88
N VAL A 174 -3.51 -2.80 3.94
CA VAL A 174 -4.03 -2.79 2.56
C VAL A 174 -4.68 -4.14 2.27
N THR A 175 -5.98 -4.13 1.98
CA THR A 175 -6.74 -5.35 1.71
C THR A 175 -6.63 -5.77 0.24
N CYS A 176 -6.88 -4.87 -0.70
CA CYS A 176 -6.74 -5.15 -2.14
C CYS A 176 -5.72 -4.23 -2.82
N CYS A 177 -5.79 -2.93 -2.60
CA CYS A 177 -4.88 -1.96 -3.21
C CYS A 177 -4.74 -0.71 -2.34
N VAL A 178 -3.75 0.11 -2.62
CA VAL A 178 -3.42 1.31 -1.83
C VAL A 178 -4.59 2.29 -1.65
N ALA A 179 -5.62 2.20 -2.50
CA ALA A 179 -6.80 3.05 -2.38
C ALA A 179 -7.69 2.68 -1.17
N ASP A 180 -7.66 1.43 -0.71
CA ASP A 180 -8.39 0.95 0.47
C ASP A 180 -7.57 0.98 1.77
N ALA A 181 -6.36 1.55 1.72
CA ALA A 181 -5.46 1.58 2.86
C ALA A 181 -6.08 2.26 4.09
N THR A 182 -6.03 1.59 5.22
CA THR A 182 -6.40 2.08 6.55
C THR A 182 -5.17 2.10 7.44
N SER A 183 -5.12 2.97 8.45
CA SER A 183 -3.99 3.05 9.37
C SER A 183 -4.22 2.21 10.62
N ALA A 184 -3.23 1.44 11.04
CA ALA A 184 -3.12 0.86 12.36
C ALA A 184 -2.10 1.66 13.16
N GLN A 185 -2.40 1.97 14.42
CA GLN A 185 -1.59 2.86 15.24
C GLN A 185 -1.36 2.28 16.64
N VAL A 186 -0.17 2.46 17.15
CA VAL A 186 0.23 2.11 18.50
C VAL A 186 0.90 3.32 19.14
N ARG A 187 0.43 3.72 20.31
CA ARG A 187 1.07 4.75 21.11
C ARG A 187 2.33 4.20 21.76
N VAL A 188 3.46 4.81 21.52
CA VAL A 188 4.75 4.39 22.09
C VAL A 188 5.27 5.48 22.99
N VAL A 189 5.59 5.12 24.21
CA VAL A 189 6.09 6.04 25.25
C VAL A 189 7.52 5.68 25.65
N ASN A 190 8.15 6.56 26.45
CA ASN A 190 9.54 6.45 26.89
C ASN A 190 10.56 6.51 25.73
N ILE A 191 10.28 7.37 24.75
CA ILE A 191 11.20 7.64 23.66
C ILE A 191 12.01 8.91 23.96
N PRO A 192 13.32 8.93 23.70
CA PRO A 192 14.10 10.15 23.82
C PRO A 192 13.53 11.27 22.94
N PRO A 193 13.18 12.44 23.51
CA PRO A 193 12.58 13.54 22.77
C PRO A 193 13.45 13.98 21.58
N GLY A 194 12.79 14.25 20.44
CA GLY A 194 13.45 14.77 19.25
C GLY A 194 14.41 13.81 18.54
N ARG A 195 14.36 12.51 18.89
CA ARG A 195 15.23 11.49 18.29
C ARG A 195 14.78 11.07 16.89
N PHE A 196 13.50 11.12 16.61
CA PHE A 196 12.90 10.69 15.34
C PHE A 196 12.02 11.79 14.76
N GLU A 197 12.04 11.91 13.44
CA GLU A 197 11.17 12.83 12.70
C GLU A 197 9.92 12.10 12.17
N PRO A 198 8.84 12.84 11.84
CA PRO A 198 7.71 12.25 11.12
C PRO A 198 8.17 11.52 9.86
N ASP A 199 7.55 10.36 9.59
CA ASP A 199 7.86 9.43 8.49
C ASP A 199 9.16 8.62 8.64
N ASP A 200 9.96 8.81 9.69
CA ASP A 200 11.06 7.89 9.99
C ASP A 200 10.52 6.49 10.26
N TRP A 201 11.16 5.49 9.66
CA TRP A 201 10.87 4.09 9.97
C TRP A 201 11.68 3.63 11.17
N VAL A 202 10.98 3.04 12.14
CA VAL A 202 11.58 2.58 13.39
C VAL A 202 11.12 1.17 13.75
N SER A 203 11.99 0.45 14.43
CA SER A 203 11.67 -0.79 15.13
C SER A 203 11.62 -0.48 16.63
N VAL A 204 10.50 -0.82 17.25
CA VAL A 204 10.21 -0.58 18.66
C VAL A 204 10.10 -1.92 19.37
N THR A 205 10.93 -2.14 20.36
CA THR A 205 10.81 -3.29 21.30
C THR A 205 10.38 -2.74 22.65
N GLY A 206 9.33 -3.32 23.22
CA GLY A 206 8.77 -2.85 24.49
C GLY A 206 7.69 -3.77 25.02
N ARG A 207 7.03 -3.34 26.08
CA ARG A 207 5.88 -4.06 26.68
C ARG A 207 4.57 -3.47 26.21
N ILE A 208 3.65 -4.33 25.80
CA ILE A 208 2.35 -3.92 25.27
C ILE A 208 1.30 -3.82 26.39
N TYR A 209 0.52 -2.73 26.38
CA TYR A 209 -0.56 -2.47 27.31
C TYR A 209 -1.81 -1.98 26.58
N PRO A 210 -2.83 -2.83 26.39
CA PRO A 210 -4.11 -2.40 25.83
C PRO A 210 -4.91 -1.61 26.87
N LEU A 211 -5.12 -0.32 26.61
CA LEU A 211 -5.80 0.64 27.51
C LEU A 211 -7.08 1.17 26.84
N GLY A 212 -8.24 0.67 27.26
CA GLY A 212 -9.51 1.07 26.63
C GLY A 212 -9.59 0.64 25.17
N SER A 213 -9.65 1.58 24.25
CA SER A 213 -9.59 1.38 22.80
C SER A 213 -8.19 1.60 22.21
N GLU A 214 -7.27 2.13 23.01
CA GLU A 214 -5.90 2.40 22.58
C GLU A 214 -4.97 1.25 22.99
N ILE A 215 -3.87 1.15 22.25
CA ILE A 215 -2.80 0.20 22.56
C ILE A 215 -1.52 1.02 22.75
N LEU A 216 -0.93 0.84 23.94
CA LEU A 216 0.30 1.49 24.34
C LEU A 216 1.43 0.48 24.37
N VAL A 217 2.61 0.90 23.93
CA VAL A 217 3.86 0.17 24.10
C VAL A 217 4.82 1.02 24.93
N ASP A 218 5.21 0.49 26.07
CA ASP A 218 6.27 1.04 26.90
C ASP A 218 7.62 0.58 26.32
N ALA A 219 8.32 1.49 25.63
CA ALA A 219 9.49 1.15 24.86
C ALA A 219 10.71 0.91 25.76
N SER A 220 11.36 -0.22 25.55
CA SER A 220 12.69 -0.52 26.13
C SER A 220 13.82 -0.27 25.15
N ASN A 221 13.55 -0.37 23.85
CA ASN A 221 14.49 -0.06 22.79
C ASN A 221 13.79 0.48 21.55
N VAL A 222 14.33 1.54 20.95
CA VAL A 222 13.85 2.09 19.68
C VAL A 222 15.04 2.45 18.80
N HIS A 223 15.03 1.99 17.56
CA HIS A 223 16.07 2.33 16.59
C HIS A 223 15.50 2.53 15.19
N ALA A 224 16.13 3.42 14.43
CA ALA A 224 15.76 3.66 13.04
C ALA A 224 16.10 2.44 12.18
N ILE A 225 15.22 2.12 11.26
CA ILE A 225 15.39 1.07 10.25
C ILE A 225 15.15 1.64 8.86
N PRO A 226 15.71 1.04 7.81
CA PRO A 226 15.29 1.39 6.46
C PRO A 226 13.84 0.99 6.24
N GLN A 227 13.14 1.73 5.38
CA GLN A 227 11.78 1.36 5.01
C GLN A 227 11.74 -0.09 4.49
N PRO A 228 10.85 -0.95 5.04
CA PRO A 228 10.70 -2.31 4.57
C PRO A 228 10.29 -2.35 3.09
N SER A 229 10.77 -3.37 2.36
CA SER A 229 10.38 -3.60 0.95
C SER A 229 8.87 -3.81 0.78
N ARG A 230 8.19 -4.24 1.85
CA ARG A 230 6.73 -4.32 1.95
C ARG A 230 6.27 -3.38 3.07
N PRO A 231 5.99 -2.11 2.75
CA PRO A 231 5.66 -1.13 3.77
C PRO A 231 4.27 -1.32 4.36
N TYR A 232 3.40 -2.03 3.66
CA TYR A 232 2.01 -2.25 4.07
C TYR A 232 1.80 -3.62 4.69
N LEU A 233 0.92 -3.67 5.69
CA LEU A 233 0.40 -4.91 6.24
C LEU A 233 -0.68 -5.46 5.31
N THR A 234 -0.75 -6.77 5.18
CA THR A 234 -1.80 -7.47 4.42
C THR A 234 -2.46 -8.48 5.34
N PRO A 235 -3.82 -8.46 5.45
CA PRO A 235 -4.56 -9.42 6.26
C PRO A 235 -4.47 -10.83 5.72
#